data_15e3eff137c7e79dbfb9a8208c2cfa15
#
_entry.id   15e3eff137c7e79dbfb9a8208c2cfa15
#
_cell.length_a   1.000
_cell.length_b   1.000
_cell.length_c   1.000
_cell.angle_alpha   90.00
_cell.angle_beta   90.00
_cell.angle_gamma   90.00
#
_symmetry.space_group_name_H-M   'P 1'
#
loop_
_entity.id
_entity.type
_entity.pdbx_description
1 polymer ?
#
loop_
_entity_poly.entity_id
_entity_poly.type
_entity_poly.pdbx_seq_one_letter_code
_entity_poly.pdbx_strand_id
1 'polypeptide(L)'
;MKKLLLFPLSLFVLACGSAQQAKQNDYSRANVNKYMNTITAADLKKHLYIVASDEMEGRDTGTPGQKKAGKYLISQYEANDISFPTGADSFYQTVPSEFMARPFSPKLNDSENIWAFIKGTEKPDEILVISAHYDHVGMKNGQVYNGADDDGSGTVALLEIAQAFMAAKKDGYAPKRSILFLHVTGEEHGLHGSRYYSENPLFPIENTIADLNIDMIGRRDNEHTANGNYVYIIGSDRLSTDLHTINETANKKYTNLELDYTYNDRNDPNQFYFRSDHYNFAKKGIPIIFYFNGVHADYHKPTDTPDKIEYDILAKRAQLAFVTAWELANRENRPVVDKDGK
;
A
#
# COMPACT_ATOMS: atom_id res chain seq x y z
N MET A 1 24.80 -6.70 -82.32
CA MET A 1 25.10 -7.19 -80.96
C MET A 1 24.33 -6.28 -79.97
N LYS A 2 23.12 -6.72 -79.51
CA LYS A 2 22.26 -5.99 -78.55
C LYS A 2 22.56 -6.57 -77.16
N LYS A 3 23.04 -5.71 -76.24
CA LYS A 3 23.23 -6.08 -74.83
C LYS A 3 21.92 -5.91 -74.08
N LEU A 4 21.44 -7.01 -73.52
CA LEU A 4 20.27 -7.08 -72.68
C LEU A 4 20.72 -6.74 -71.26
N LEU A 5 20.20 -5.65 -70.67
CA LEU A 5 20.38 -5.30 -69.24
C LEU A 5 19.27 -5.93 -68.48
N LEU A 6 19.60 -6.88 -67.58
CA LEU A 6 18.69 -7.42 -66.55
C LEU A 6 18.74 -6.50 -65.31
N PHE A 7 17.61 -5.93 -64.95
CA PHE A 7 17.41 -5.28 -63.66
C PHE A 7 16.90 -6.31 -62.63
N PRO A 8 17.48 -6.37 -61.44
CA PRO A 8 16.91 -7.23 -60.37
C PRO A 8 15.72 -6.51 -59.72
N LEU A 9 14.59 -7.19 -59.72
CA LEU A 9 13.35 -6.78 -59.05
C LEU A 9 13.49 -7.11 -57.55
N SER A 10 13.78 -6.12 -56.70
CA SER A 10 13.81 -6.27 -55.25
C SER A 10 12.41 -6.31 -54.71
N LEU A 11 11.97 -7.49 -54.26
CA LEU A 11 10.72 -7.67 -53.56
C LEU A 11 10.85 -7.11 -52.13
N PHE A 12 10.27 -5.94 -51.88
CA PHE A 12 10.05 -5.45 -50.52
C PHE A 12 8.87 -6.20 -49.88
N VAL A 13 9.17 -7.12 -48.98
CA VAL A 13 8.16 -7.72 -48.10
C VAL A 13 7.85 -6.71 -46.97
N LEU A 14 6.75 -5.99 -47.11
CA LEU A 14 6.18 -5.23 -46.01
C LEU A 14 5.61 -6.21 -44.96
N ALA A 15 6.39 -6.47 -43.93
CA ALA A 15 5.89 -7.10 -42.73
C ALA A 15 4.95 -6.10 -41.98
N CYS A 16 3.66 -6.15 -42.27
CA CYS A 16 2.65 -5.55 -41.42
C CYS A 16 2.64 -6.31 -40.10
N GLY A 17 3.44 -5.86 -39.16
CA GLY A 17 3.27 -6.21 -37.74
C GLY A 17 1.95 -5.59 -37.23
N SER A 18 0.87 -6.36 -37.27
CA SER A 18 -0.36 -6.01 -36.55
C SER A 18 -0.03 -6.01 -35.07
N ALA A 19 0.29 -4.83 -34.51
CA ALA A 19 0.22 -4.60 -33.08
C ALA A 19 -1.24 -4.87 -32.67
N GLN A 20 -1.48 -6.01 -32.07
CA GLN A 20 -2.76 -6.37 -31.49
C GLN A 20 -2.95 -5.44 -30.30
N GLN A 21 -3.60 -4.30 -30.54
CA GLN A 21 -4.06 -3.39 -29.50
C GLN A 21 -5.01 -4.19 -28.63
N ALA A 22 -4.56 -4.57 -27.44
CA ALA A 22 -5.42 -5.23 -26.45
C ALA A 22 -6.68 -4.36 -26.30
N LYS A 23 -7.83 -4.90 -26.62
CA LYS A 23 -9.10 -4.21 -26.42
C LYS A 23 -9.20 -3.89 -24.95
N GLN A 24 -9.12 -2.61 -24.62
CA GLN A 24 -9.32 -2.13 -23.26
C GLN A 24 -10.77 -2.41 -22.88
N ASN A 25 -10.95 -3.14 -21.79
CA ASN A 25 -12.28 -3.49 -21.33
C ASN A 25 -12.97 -2.25 -20.73
N ASP A 26 -14.27 -2.15 -20.93
CA ASP A 26 -15.10 -1.13 -20.29
C ASP A 26 -15.18 -1.40 -18.78
N TYR A 27 -14.52 -0.55 -17.97
CA TYR A 27 -14.46 -0.70 -16.51
C TYR A 27 -15.83 -0.66 -15.82
N SER A 28 -16.86 -0.09 -16.47
CA SER A 28 -18.24 -0.15 -15.96
C SER A 28 -18.79 -1.57 -15.89
N ARG A 29 -18.18 -2.51 -16.62
CA ARG A 29 -18.53 -3.94 -16.65
C ARG A 29 -17.66 -4.80 -15.75
N ALA A 30 -16.64 -4.22 -15.11
CA ALA A 30 -15.81 -4.95 -14.18
C ALA A 30 -16.62 -5.44 -12.97
N ASN A 31 -16.52 -6.71 -12.67
CA ASN A 31 -17.10 -7.25 -11.43
C ASN A 31 -16.12 -7.01 -10.28
N VAL A 32 -16.13 -5.81 -9.71
CA VAL A 32 -15.23 -5.41 -8.62
C VAL A 32 -15.35 -6.34 -7.41
N ASN A 33 -16.55 -6.82 -7.10
CA ASN A 33 -16.76 -7.80 -6.02
C ASN A 33 -15.99 -9.11 -6.24
N LYS A 34 -15.82 -9.55 -7.50
CA LYS A 34 -15.01 -10.73 -7.81
C LYS A 34 -13.58 -10.58 -7.30
N TYR A 35 -12.97 -9.41 -7.54
CA TYR A 35 -11.58 -9.13 -7.16
C TYR A 35 -11.46 -8.79 -5.67
N MET A 36 -12.37 -7.99 -5.14
CA MET A 36 -12.45 -7.70 -3.71
C MET A 36 -12.52 -9.01 -2.88
N ASN A 37 -13.31 -9.97 -3.30
CA ASN A 37 -13.51 -11.25 -2.61
C ASN A 37 -12.29 -12.19 -2.71
N THR A 38 -11.26 -11.87 -3.48
CA THR A 38 -9.98 -12.59 -3.41
C THR A 38 -9.17 -12.24 -2.17
N ILE A 39 -9.45 -11.09 -1.54
CA ILE A 39 -8.86 -10.69 -0.26
C ILE A 39 -9.58 -11.47 0.85
N THR A 40 -8.97 -12.58 1.30
CA THR A 40 -9.62 -13.51 2.22
C THR A 40 -8.96 -13.53 3.60
N ALA A 41 -9.76 -13.82 4.63
CA ALA A 41 -9.26 -14.06 5.98
C ALA A 41 -8.19 -15.17 6.02
N ALA A 42 -8.34 -16.20 5.19
CA ALA A 42 -7.43 -17.34 5.15
C ALA A 42 -6.03 -16.96 4.60
N ASP A 43 -6.00 -16.18 3.51
CA ASP A 43 -4.74 -15.75 2.89
C ASP A 43 -4.03 -14.71 3.75
N LEU A 44 -4.75 -13.72 4.28
CA LEU A 44 -4.21 -12.76 5.25
C LEU A 44 -3.61 -13.47 6.47
N LYS A 45 -4.30 -14.48 7.01
CA LYS A 45 -3.81 -15.30 8.12
C LYS A 45 -2.52 -16.00 7.76
N LYS A 46 -2.46 -16.64 6.60
CA LYS A 46 -1.27 -17.35 6.12
C LYS A 46 -0.06 -16.42 6.06
N HIS A 47 -0.22 -15.23 5.49
CA HIS A 47 0.86 -14.26 5.38
C HIS A 47 1.27 -13.72 6.76
N LEU A 48 0.31 -13.40 7.61
CA LEU A 48 0.57 -12.79 8.91
C LEU A 48 1.31 -13.74 9.87
N TYR A 49 0.96 -15.04 9.86
CA TYR A 49 1.68 -16.05 10.65
C TYR A 49 3.15 -16.20 10.25
N ILE A 50 3.52 -15.73 9.05
CA ILE A 50 4.93 -15.67 8.62
C ILE A 50 5.54 -14.34 9.02
N VAL A 51 4.93 -13.22 8.61
CA VAL A 51 5.46 -11.85 8.82
C VAL A 51 5.60 -11.52 10.32
N ALA A 52 4.66 -11.96 11.14
CA ALA A 52 4.67 -11.74 12.59
C ALA A 52 5.10 -12.99 13.38
N SER A 53 5.90 -13.89 12.78
CA SER A 53 6.49 -15.03 13.49
C SER A 53 7.72 -14.62 14.31
N ASP A 54 8.10 -15.46 15.27
CA ASP A 54 9.33 -15.28 16.06
C ASP A 54 10.58 -15.28 15.18
N GLU A 55 10.55 -15.97 14.04
CA GLU A 55 11.67 -16.01 13.08
C GLU A 55 11.99 -14.63 12.48
N MET A 56 11.02 -13.72 12.47
CA MET A 56 11.18 -12.34 12.02
C MET A 56 11.69 -11.40 13.12
N GLU A 57 11.96 -11.92 14.33
CA GLU A 57 12.64 -11.21 15.42
C GLU A 57 12.00 -9.86 15.76
N GLY A 58 10.66 -9.72 15.53
CA GLY A 58 9.92 -8.47 15.72
C GLY A 58 10.28 -7.35 14.74
N ARG A 59 10.97 -7.64 13.65
CA ARG A 59 11.19 -6.76 12.48
C ARG A 59 11.77 -5.38 12.77
N ASP A 60 12.56 -5.20 13.84
CA ASP A 60 13.11 -3.87 14.15
C ASP A 60 13.94 -3.31 12.98
N THR A 61 13.87 -2.00 12.81
CA THR A 61 14.44 -1.26 11.67
C THR A 61 15.93 -1.60 11.43
N GLY A 62 16.24 -2.06 10.23
CA GLY A 62 17.60 -2.41 9.79
C GLY A 62 18.16 -3.70 10.40
N THR A 63 17.37 -4.48 11.13
CA THR A 63 17.80 -5.75 11.72
C THR A 63 17.66 -6.93 10.76
N PRO A 64 18.34 -8.07 11.05
CA PRO A 64 18.17 -9.29 10.26
C PRO A 64 16.72 -9.76 10.16
N GLY A 65 15.91 -9.61 11.22
CA GLY A 65 14.50 -9.96 11.25
C GLY A 65 13.70 -9.16 10.23
N GLN A 66 13.89 -7.85 10.17
CA GLN A 66 13.25 -7.00 9.15
C GLN A 66 13.68 -7.39 7.73
N LYS A 67 14.96 -7.68 7.51
CA LYS A 67 15.47 -8.12 6.21
C LYS A 67 14.85 -9.46 5.75
N LYS A 68 14.58 -10.39 6.69
CA LYS A 68 13.85 -11.65 6.39
C LYS A 68 12.41 -11.36 5.97
N ALA A 69 11.71 -10.51 6.72
CA ALA A 69 10.35 -10.08 6.37
C ALA A 69 10.32 -9.43 4.99
N GLY A 70 11.23 -8.50 4.70
CA GLY A 70 11.34 -7.86 3.40
C GLY A 70 11.52 -8.84 2.24
N LYS A 71 12.38 -9.86 2.40
CA LYS A 71 12.55 -10.92 1.40
C LYS A 71 11.27 -11.73 1.17
N TYR A 72 10.53 -11.99 2.24
CA TYR A 72 9.25 -12.67 2.14
C TYR A 72 8.25 -11.83 1.33
N LEU A 73 8.09 -10.54 1.65
CA LEU A 73 7.19 -9.64 0.92
C LEU A 73 7.52 -9.60 -0.58
N ILE A 74 8.78 -9.44 -0.92
CA ILE A 74 9.25 -9.45 -2.32
C ILE A 74 8.88 -10.75 -3.01
N SER A 75 9.12 -11.89 -2.36
CA SER A 75 8.78 -13.21 -2.94
C SER A 75 7.29 -13.35 -3.25
N GLN A 76 6.41 -12.72 -2.46
CA GLN A 76 4.96 -12.73 -2.72
C GLN A 76 4.58 -11.82 -3.88
N TYR A 77 5.24 -10.68 -4.04
CA TYR A 77 5.05 -9.83 -5.23
C TYR A 77 5.50 -10.54 -6.50
N GLU A 78 6.69 -11.14 -6.49
CA GLU A 78 7.23 -11.92 -7.62
C GLU A 78 6.31 -13.10 -7.99
N ALA A 79 5.79 -13.82 -7.00
CA ALA A 79 4.84 -14.93 -7.21
C ALA A 79 3.53 -14.49 -7.87
N ASN A 80 3.17 -13.22 -7.75
CA ASN A 80 1.99 -12.61 -8.38
C ASN A 80 2.31 -11.84 -9.67
N ASP A 81 3.50 -12.01 -10.27
CA ASP A 81 3.97 -11.29 -11.47
C ASP A 81 3.99 -9.76 -11.28
N ILE A 82 4.26 -9.28 -10.07
CA ILE A 82 4.43 -7.86 -9.76
C ILE A 82 5.92 -7.58 -9.60
N SER A 83 6.43 -6.61 -10.34
CA SER A 83 7.82 -6.19 -10.28
C SER A 83 8.00 -4.89 -9.50
N PHE A 84 9.25 -4.50 -9.31
CA PHE A 84 9.58 -3.16 -8.85
C PHE A 84 9.32 -2.10 -9.93
N PRO A 85 9.22 -0.80 -9.56
CA PRO A 85 8.93 0.28 -10.50
C PRO A 85 9.98 0.42 -11.59
N THR A 86 9.54 0.79 -12.80
CA THR A 86 10.45 1.17 -13.89
C THR A 86 11.30 2.36 -13.46
N GLY A 87 12.62 2.26 -13.59
CA GLY A 87 13.59 3.28 -13.16
C GLY A 87 14.24 2.97 -11.80
N ALA A 88 13.74 1.97 -11.07
CA ALA A 88 14.45 1.39 -9.94
C ALA A 88 15.31 0.19 -10.39
N ASP A 89 16.34 -0.12 -9.58
CA ASP A 89 17.25 -1.25 -9.86
C ASP A 89 16.80 -2.54 -9.16
N SER A 90 15.89 -2.43 -8.18
CA SER A 90 15.39 -3.54 -7.36
C SER A 90 14.10 -3.15 -6.63
N PHE A 91 13.55 -4.09 -5.84
CA PHE A 91 12.43 -3.82 -4.93
C PHE A 91 12.78 -2.92 -3.74
N TYR A 92 14.04 -2.52 -3.58
CA TYR A 92 14.51 -1.80 -2.42
C TYR A 92 14.82 -0.33 -2.73
N GLN A 93 14.31 0.56 -1.86
CA GLN A 93 14.82 1.92 -1.72
C GLN A 93 15.61 1.97 -0.40
N THR A 94 16.92 2.04 -0.47
CA THR A 94 17.79 2.14 0.72
C THR A 94 17.52 3.43 1.48
N VAL A 95 17.26 3.31 2.78
CA VAL A 95 17.13 4.42 3.73
C VAL A 95 18.39 4.41 4.60
N PRO A 96 19.34 5.36 4.36
CA PRO A 96 20.60 5.35 5.07
C PRO A 96 20.46 5.60 6.58
N SER A 97 21.29 4.95 7.37
CA SER A 97 21.35 5.13 8.83
C SER A 97 21.59 6.59 9.23
N GLU A 98 22.37 7.32 8.46
CA GLU A 98 22.63 8.75 8.67
C GLU A 98 21.35 9.60 8.53
N PHE A 99 20.46 9.23 7.60
CA PHE A 99 19.17 9.91 7.44
C PHE A 99 18.24 9.67 8.62
N MET A 100 18.31 8.49 9.21
CA MET A 100 17.49 8.07 10.35
C MET A 100 18.07 8.52 11.70
N ALA A 101 19.32 9.03 11.73
CA ALA A 101 20.00 9.43 12.95
C ALA A 101 19.26 10.57 13.67
N ARG A 102 19.04 10.40 14.97
CA ARG A 102 18.48 11.41 15.87
C ARG A 102 19.33 11.57 17.11
N PRO A 103 19.48 12.81 17.63
CA PRO A 103 20.14 13.01 18.92
C PRO A 103 19.47 12.15 20.01
N PHE A 104 20.28 11.49 20.82
CA PHE A 104 19.84 10.68 21.97
C PHE A 104 19.00 9.43 21.65
N SER A 105 18.84 9.06 20.37
CA SER A 105 18.21 7.80 19.96
C SER A 105 19.26 6.73 19.67
N PRO A 106 18.93 5.45 19.81
CA PRO A 106 19.80 4.36 19.37
C PRO A 106 20.20 4.54 17.91
N LYS A 107 21.44 4.15 17.58
CA LYS A 107 21.89 4.15 16.19
C LYS A 107 21.24 2.98 15.45
N LEU A 108 20.48 3.28 14.42
CA LEU A 108 19.91 2.31 13.49
C LEU A 108 20.94 1.88 12.44
N ASN A 109 20.76 0.70 11.87
CA ASN A 109 21.47 0.30 10.66
C ASN A 109 20.76 0.85 9.43
N ASP A 110 21.42 0.77 8.27
CA ASP A 110 20.75 1.00 6.98
C ASP A 110 19.56 0.06 6.85
N SER A 111 18.46 0.62 6.39
CA SER A 111 17.23 -0.12 6.16
C SER A 111 16.69 0.16 4.76
N GLU A 112 15.58 -0.45 4.40
CA GLU A 112 14.99 -0.26 3.07
C GLU A 112 13.48 -0.08 3.17
N ASN A 113 12.94 0.85 2.37
CA ASN A 113 11.56 0.73 1.92
C ASN A 113 11.50 -0.37 0.84
N ILE A 114 10.36 -1.06 0.77
CA ILE A 114 10.09 -2.03 -0.29
C ILE A 114 8.97 -1.47 -1.14
N TRP A 115 9.18 -1.45 -2.44
CA TRP A 115 8.18 -1.02 -3.39
C TRP A 115 7.86 -2.09 -4.43
N ALA A 116 6.57 -2.26 -4.72
CA ALA A 116 6.09 -3.06 -5.82
C ALA A 116 5.15 -2.22 -6.69
N PHE A 117 5.04 -2.51 -7.97
CA PHE A 117 4.44 -1.58 -8.91
C PHE A 117 3.57 -2.25 -9.97
N ILE A 118 2.37 -1.73 -10.12
CA ILE A 118 1.47 -2.09 -11.23
C ILE A 118 1.34 -0.86 -12.13
N LYS A 119 1.93 -0.92 -13.33
CA LYS A 119 1.87 0.18 -14.27
C LYS A 119 0.46 0.39 -14.81
N GLY A 120 0.01 1.63 -14.82
CA GLY A 120 -1.27 2.05 -15.39
C GLY A 120 -1.29 2.00 -16.92
N THR A 121 -2.48 1.83 -17.47
CA THR A 121 -2.68 1.67 -18.91
C THR A 121 -3.01 2.96 -19.66
N GLU A 122 -3.64 3.93 -19.00
CA GLU A 122 -4.08 5.19 -19.61
C GLU A 122 -3.34 6.41 -19.06
N LYS A 123 -3.08 6.40 -17.74
CA LYS A 123 -2.47 7.52 -16.99
C LYS A 123 -1.28 6.98 -16.17
N PRO A 124 -0.25 6.40 -16.83
CA PRO A 124 0.83 5.70 -16.15
C PRO A 124 1.70 6.59 -15.26
N ASP A 125 1.68 7.90 -15.51
CA ASP A 125 2.45 8.87 -14.73
C ASP A 125 1.69 9.39 -13.50
N GLU A 126 0.39 9.11 -13.37
CA GLU A 126 -0.39 9.38 -12.16
C GLU A 126 -0.29 8.17 -11.22
N ILE A 127 0.25 8.40 -10.01
CA ILE A 127 0.61 7.33 -9.08
C ILE A 127 -0.36 7.34 -7.89
N LEU A 128 -1.05 6.23 -7.68
CA LEU A 128 -1.72 5.95 -6.41
C LEU A 128 -0.75 5.18 -5.51
N VAL A 129 -0.49 5.69 -4.32
CA VAL A 129 0.29 4.99 -3.30
C VAL A 129 -0.66 4.25 -2.37
N ILE A 130 -0.30 3.02 -2.00
CA ILE A 130 -0.90 2.26 -0.90
C ILE A 130 0.25 1.89 0.02
N SER A 131 0.23 2.39 1.24
CA SER A 131 1.35 2.26 2.17
C SER A 131 1.00 1.54 3.46
N ALA A 132 2.01 0.90 4.06
CA ALA A 132 1.99 0.29 5.38
C ALA A 132 3.44 0.21 5.88
N HIS A 133 3.67 0.24 7.18
CA HIS A 133 5.02 -0.03 7.66
C HIS A 133 5.23 -1.52 7.95
N TYR A 134 6.45 -2.02 7.71
CA TYR A 134 6.75 -3.43 7.91
C TYR A 134 7.78 -3.69 9.01
N ASP A 135 8.37 -2.63 9.57
CA ASP A 135 9.13 -2.71 10.81
C ASP A 135 8.21 -2.79 12.04
N HIS A 136 8.76 -3.22 13.16
CA HIS A 136 8.15 -3.15 14.48
C HIS A 136 9.25 -3.03 15.54
N VAL A 137 8.92 -3.15 16.81
CA VAL A 137 9.83 -2.80 17.92
C VAL A 137 10.88 -3.84 18.26
N GLY A 138 10.94 -4.97 17.54
CA GLY A 138 12.02 -5.94 17.64
C GLY A 138 11.98 -6.86 18.85
N MET A 139 13.14 -7.11 19.42
CA MET A 139 13.33 -7.96 20.60
C MET A 139 13.75 -7.14 21.81
N LYS A 140 13.10 -7.35 22.95
CA LYS A 140 13.44 -6.68 24.21
C LYS A 140 13.50 -7.73 25.34
N ASN A 141 14.62 -7.76 26.08
CA ASN A 141 14.82 -8.70 27.21
C ASN A 141 14.57 -10.18 26.85
N GLY A 142 14.96 -10.60 25.65
CA GLY A 142 14.79 -11.96 25.18
C GLY A 142 13.38 -12.32 24.73
N GLN A 143 12.44 -11.37 24.70
CA GLN A 143 11.10 -11.55 24.17
C GLN A 143 10.99 -10.93 22.78
N VAL A 144 10.32 -11.62 21.88
CA VAL A 144 9.96 -11.11 20.55
C VAL A 144 8.68 -10.30 20.66
N TYR A 145 8.69 -9.13 20.07
CA TYR A 145 7.50 -8.29 19.88
C TYR A 145 7.02 -8.51 18.45
N ASN A 146 6.07 -9.42 18.28
CA ASN A 146 5.69 -9.91 16.96
C ASN A 146 5.00 -8.85 16.10
N GLY A 147 4.31 -7.85 16.68
CA GLY A 147 3.66 -6.78 15.96
C GLY A 147 2.68 -7.32 14.91
N ALA A 148 1.73 -8.14 15.36
CA ALA A 148 0.79 -8.76 14.43
C ALA A 148 -0.24 -7.77 13.89
N ASP A 149 -0.75 -6.88 14.76
CA ASP A 149 -1.61 -5.79 14.32
C ASP A 149 -0.77 -4.60 13.90
N ASP A 150 0.28 -4.26 14.66
CA ASP A 150 1.16 -3.12 14.46
C ASP A 150 2.51 -3.53 13.82
N ASP A 151 2.78 -3.30 12.52
CA ASP A 151 1.78 -3.18 11.47
C ASP A 151 1.85 -4.39 10.53
N GLY A 152 1.88 -5.59 11.15
CA GLY A 152 1.75 -6.83 10.38
C GLY A 152 0.46 -6.88 9.59
N SER A 153 -0.64 -6.36 10.16
CA SER A 153 -1.98 -6.38 9.55
C SER A 153 -2.04 -5.52 8.28
N GLY A 154 -1.53 -4.29 8.30
CA GLY A 154 -1.44 -3.44 7.11
C GLY A 154 -0.43 -3.98 6.10
N THR A 155 0.72 -4.45 6.58
CA THR A 155 1.74 -5.07 5.73
C THR A 155 1.17 -6.24 4.89
N VAL A 156 0.40 -7.16 5.47
CA VAL A 156 -0.16 -8.28 4.68
C VAL A 156 -1.39 -7.85 3.86
N ALA A 157 -2.11 -6.81 4.28
CA ALA A 157 -3.20 -6.26 3.48
C ALA A 157 -2.70 -5.73 2.12
N LEU A 158 -1.52 -5.10 2.07
CA LEU A 158 -0.92 -4.65 0.81
C LEU A 158 -0.69 -5.81 -0.18
N LEU A 159 -0.23 -6.97 0.32
CA LEU A 159 -0.02 -8.15 -0.53
C LEU A 159 -1.32 -8.62 -1.18
N GLU A 160 -2.38 -8.73 -0.40
CA GLU A 160 -3.68 -9.19 -0.87
C GLU A 160 -4.38 -8.17 -1.80
N ILE A 161 -4.23 -6.87 -1.51
CA ILE A 161 -4.72 -5.80 -2.39
C ILE A 161 -4.00 -5.86 -3.75
N ALA A 162 -2.69 -6.06 -3.74
CA ALA A 162 -1.90 -6.18 -4.97
C ALA A 162 -2.32 -7.41 -5.79
N GLN A 163 -2.51 -8.57 -5.14
CA GLN A 163 -3.02 -9.78 -5.77
C GLN A 163 -4.41 -9.56 -6.41
N ALA A 164 -5.31 -8.85 -5.72
CA ALA A 164 -6.65 -8.53 -6.24
C ALA A 164 -6.57 -7.67 -7.52
N PHE A 165 -5.69 -6.67 -7.57
CA PHE A 165 -5.43 -5.89 -8.80
C PHE A 165 -4.83 -6.76 -9.92
N MET A 166 -3.95 -7.70 -9.59
CA MET A 166 -3.40 -8.60 -10.61
C MET A 166 -4.44 -9.60 -11.12
N ALA A 167 -5.37 -10.07 -10.28
CA ALA A 167 -6.50 -10.87 -10.72
C ALA A 167 -7.37 -10.09 -11.71
N ALA A 168 -7.66 -8.83 -11.44
CA ALA A 168 -8.38 -7.95 -12.35
C ALA A 168 -7.63 -7.73 -13.66
N LYS A 169 -6.33 -7.49 -13.60
CA LYS A 169 -5.47 -7.32 -14.78
C LYS A 169 -5.46 -8.57 -15.67
N LYS A 170 -5.41 -9.76 -15.09
CA LYS A 170 -5.52 -11.04 -15.83
C LYS A 170 -6.85 -11.19 -16.57
N ASP A 171 -7.92 -10.63 -16.04
CA ASP A 171 -9.23 -10.58 -16.69
C ASP A 171 -9.37 -9.41 -17.70
N GLY A 172 -8.31 -8.63 -17.93
CA GLY A 172 -8.30 -7.49 -18.87
C GLY A 172 -8.75 -6.15 -18.26
N TYR A 173 -8.82 -6.05 -16.93
CA TYR A 173 -9.13 -4.82 -16.19
C TYR A 173 -7.90 -4.30 -15.43
N ALA A 174 -6.81 -4.07 -16.16
CA ALA A 174 -5.61 -3.47 -15.59
C ALA A 174 -5.89 -2.01 -15.17
N PRO A 175 -5.36 -1.50 -14.06
CA PRO A 175 -5.67 -0.15 -13.59
C PRO A 175 -5.29 0.91 -14.63
N LYS A 176 -6.08 1.98 -14.73
CA LYS A 176 -5.78 3.11 -15.63
C LYS A 176 -4.59 3.91 -15.14
N ARG A 177 -4.49 4.14 -13.84
CA ARG A 177 -3.36 4.78 -13.15
C ARG A 177 -2.41 3.74 -12.61
N SER A 178 -1.17 4.13 -12.45
CA SER A 178 -0.18 3.29 -11.78
C SER A 178 -0.45 3.18 -10.28
N ILE A 179 -0.14 2.02 -9.71
CA ILE A 179 -0.27 1.76 -8.28
C ILE A 179 1.11 1.38 -7.74
N LEU A 180 1.53 2.09 -6.70
CA LEU A 180 2.73 1.80 -5.94
C LEU A 180 2.32 1.23 -4.58
N PHE A 181 2.67 -0.02 -4.33
CA PHE A 181 2.60 -0.64 -3.00
C PHE A 181 3.91 -0.34 -2.29
N LEU A 182 3.84 0.38 -1.17
CA LEU A 182 5.00 0.90 -0.49
C LEU A 182 5.02 0.42 0.96
N HIS A 183 5.85 -0.58 1.25
CA HIS A 183 6.16 -0.95 2.63
C HIS A 183 7.30 -0.06 3.13
N VAL A 184 7.02 0.75 4.12
CA VAL A 184 8.02 1.69 4.65
C VAL A 184 8.70 1.12 5.88
N THR A 185 9.92 1.58 6.12
CA THR A 185 10.76 1.22 7.26
C THR A 185 10.88 2.35 8.26
N GLY A 186 11.20 2.03 9.50
CA GLY A 186 11.53 3.04 10.52
C GLY A 186 10.37 3.89 10.95
N GLU A 187 9.14 3.39 10.84
CA GLU A 187 7.95 4.05 11.37
C GLU A 187 8.08 4.21 12.88
N GLU A 188 8.38 3.11 13.59
CA GLU A 188 8.51 2.99 15.04
C GLU A 188 9.62 3.89 15.64
N HIS A 189 10.55 4.30 14.82
CA HIS A 189 11.63 5.21 15.17
C HIS A 189 11.37 6.65 14.71
N GLY A 190 10.20 6.92 14.11
CA GLY A 190 9.70 8.24 13.74
C GLY A 190 9.54 8.50 12.26
N LEU A 191 8.81 7.63 11.59
CA LEU A 191 8.33 7.80 10.20
C LEU A 191 9.48 7.98 9.19
N HIS A 192 10.60 7.27 9.41
CA HIS A 192 11.80 7.52 8.62
C HIS A 192 11.66 7.11 7.16
N GLY A 193 11.06 5.97 6.88
CA GLY A 193 10.93 5.43 5.53
C GLY A 193 10.01 6.26 4.66
N SER A 194 8.83 6.62 5.15
CA SER A 194 7.90 7.49 4.43
C SER A 194 8.44 8.90 4.25
N ARG A 195 9.17 9.43 5.25
CA ARG A 195 9.88 10.70 5.12
C ARG A 195 10.93 10.62 4.03
N TYR A 196 11.76 9.57 4.02
CA TYR A 196 12.79 9.39 3.00
C TYR A 196 12.19 9.29 1.61
N TYR A 197 11.11 8.47 1.45
CA TYR A 197 10.42 8.37 0.17
C TYR A 197 9.86 9.72 -0.28
N SER A 198 9.19 10.48 0.60
CA SER A 198 8.60 11.77 0.25
C SER A 198 9.63 12.86 -0.10
N GLU A 199 10.87 12.72 0.38
CA GLU A 199 11.98 13.62 0.10
C GLU A 199 12.86 13.14 -1.08
N ASN A 200 12.87 11.83 -1.35
CA ASN A 200 13.63 11.17 -2.41
C ASN A 200 12.74 10.22 -3.23
N PRO A 201 11.63 10.70 -3.82
CA PRO A 201 10.69 9.85 -4.52
C PRO A 201 11.27 9.37 -5.85
N LEU A 202 10.90 8.14 -6.27
CA LEU A 202 11.27 7.64 -7.60
C LEU A 202 10.51 8.35 -8.73
N PHE A 203 9.25 8.68 -8.47
CA PHE A 203 8.40 9.46 -9.38
C PHE A 203 8.28 10.89 -8.85
N PRO A 204 8.12 11.91 -9.70
CA PRO A 204 7.84 13.27 -9.23
C PRO A 204 6.71 13.25 -8.21
N ILE A 205 6.92 13.83 -7.03
CA ILE A 205 5.97 13.72 -5.91
C ILE A 205 4.60 14.30 -6.24
N GLU A 206 4.54 15.30 -7.09
CA GLU A 206 3.32 15.91 -7.62
C GLU A 206 2.48 14.98 -8.51
N ASN A 207 3.07 13.89 -8.99
CA ASN A 207 2.36 12.85 -9.73
C ASN A 207 1.61 11.89 -8.80
N THR A 208 1.90 11.91 -7.51
CA THR A 208 1.14 11.11 -6.53
C THR A 208 -0.24 11.73 -6.33
N ILE A 209 -1.28 10.96 -6.67
CA ILE A 209 -2.67 11.44 -6.62
C ILE A 209 -3.30 11.32 -5.24
N ALA A 210 -2.91 10.29 -4.50
CA ALA A 210 -3.32 10.03 -3.12
C ALA A 210 -2.39 8.98 -2.49
N ASP A 211 -2.36 8.94 -1.15
CA ASP A 211 -1.81 7.83 -0.37
C ASP A 211 -2.90 7.21 0.51
N LEU A 212 -3.05 5.89 0.41
CA LEU A 212 -3.92 5.08 1.26
C LEU A 212 -3.04 4.31 2.24
N ASN A 213 -2.86 4.89 3.43
CA ASN A 213 -2.04 4.30 4.49
C ASN A 213 -2.88 3.34 5.33
N ILE A 214 -2.35 2.15 5.54
CA ILE A 214 -2.98 1.10 6.33
C ILE A 214 -2.05 0.78 7.48
N ASP A 215 -2.51 1.01 8.71
CA ASP A 215 -1.71 0.79 9.89
C ASP A 215 -2.65 0.37 11.04
N MET A 216 -2.49 -0.85 11.51
CA MET A 216 -3.35 -1.52 12.48
C MET A 216 -4.82 -1.61 12.03
N ILE A 217 -5.18 -2.69 11.35
CA ILE A 217 -6.56 -2.95 10.90
C ILE A 217 -7.09 -4.34 11.28
N GLY A 218 -6.36 -5.09 12.13
CA GLY A 218 -6.64 -6.49 12.45
C GLY A 218 -7.36 -6.73 13.79
N ARG A 219 -7.61 -5.71 14.61
CA ARG A 219 -8.16 -5.84 15.96
C ARG A 219 -9.37 -4.92 16.17
N ARG A 220 -9.87 -4.93 17.40
CA ARG A 220 -10.82 -3.96 17.94
C ARG A 220 -10.22 -3.21 19.11
N ASP A 221 -10.58 -1.95 19.26
CA ASP A 221 -10.27 -1.16 20.43
C ASP A 221 -11.33 -1.32 21.54
N ASN A 222 -11.17 -0.59 22.65
CA ASN A 222 -12.09 -0.66 23.77
C ASN A 222 -13.45 0.00 23.49
N GLU A 223 -13.51 0.93 22.55
CA GLU A 223 -14.75 1.65 22.20
C GLU A 223 -15.67 0.76 21.35
N HIS A 224 -15.08 -0.18 20.58
CA HIS A 224 -15.81 -1.05 19.63
C HIS A 224 -15.84 -2.53 20.06
N THR A 225 -15.80 -2.83 21.36
CA THR A 225 -15.77 -4.21 21.85
C THR A 225 -16.98 -5.04 21.41
N ALA A 226 -18.16 -4.41 21.25
CA ALA A 226 -19.39 -5.09 20.85
C ALA A 226 -19.53 -5.31 19.34
N ASN A 227 -18.88 -4.48 18.50
CA ASN A 227 -19.03 -4.51 17.05
C ASN A 227 -17.70 -4.23 16.35
N GLY A 228 -17.12 -5.23 15.71
CA GLY A 228 -15.89 -5.07 14.92
C GLY A 228 -16.10 -4.51 13.50
N ASN A 229 -17.34 -4.29 13.08
CA ASN A 229 -17.67 -3.82 11.73
C ASN A 229 -17.45 -2.30 11.57
N TYR A 230 -16.31 -1.81 12.01
CA TYR A 230 -15.92 -0.41 11.92
C TYR A 230 -14.48 -0.25 11.41
N VAL A 231 -14.11 0.96 11.06
CA VAL A 231 -12.75 1.42 10.84
C VAL A 231 -12.68 2.93 11.08
N TYR A 232 -11.63 3.38 11.77
CA TYR A 232 -11.35 4.81 11.86
C TYR A 232 -10.78 5.29 10.52
N ILE A 233 -11.29 6.43 10.06
CA ILE A 233 -10.85 7.13 8.85
C ILE A 233 -10.27 8.46 9.26
N ILE A 234 -8.96 8.60 9.09
CA ILE A 234 -8.23 9.79 9.53
C ILE A 234 -7.65 10.51 8.32
N GLY A 235 -7.82 11.81 8.26
CA GLY A 235 -7.21 12.70 7.26
C GLY A 235 -7.89 12.76 5.90
N SER A 236 -8.89 11.91 5.63
CA SER A 236 -9.51 11.77 4.31
C SER A 236 -10.08 13.08 3.73
N ASP A 237 -10.57 13.97 4.59
CA ASP A 237 -11.17 15.25 4.20
C ASP A 237 -10.27 16.47 4.45
N ARG A 238 -9.02 16.26 4.93
CA ARG A 238 -8.14 17.38 5.31
C ARG A 238 -7.57 18.15 4.13
N LEU A 239 -7.32 17.47 3.02
CA LEU A 239 -6.80 18.05 1.78
C LEU A 239 -7.77 17.95 0.62
N SER A 240 -8.70 16.96 0.63
CA SER A 240 -9.57 16.68 -0.50
C SER A 240 -10.95 16.22 -0.05
N THR A 241 -11.96 17.00 -0.33
CA THR A 241 -13.37 16.60 -0.17
C THR A 241 -13.73 15.45 -1.12
N ASP A 242 -13.11 15.43 -2.30
CA ASP A 242 -13.28 14.35 -3.29
C ASP A 242 -12.83 13.00 -2.75
N LEU A 243 -11.61 12.92 -2.18
CA LEU A 243 -11.07 11.66 -1.63
C LEU A 243 -11.97 11.10 -0.54
N HIS A 244 -12.43 11.96 0.37
CA HIS A 244 -13.38 11.59 1.42
C HIS A 244 -14.66 10.99 0.82
N THR A 245 -15.28 11.68 -0.12
CA THR A 245 -16.52 11.24 -0.79
C THR A 245 -16.33 9.93 -1.56
N ILE A 246 -15.16 9.73 -2.19
CA ILE A 246 -14.82 8.49 -2.89
C ILE A 246 -14.80 7.32 -1.91
N ASN A 247 -14.13 7.48 -0.77
CA ASN A 247 -14.05 6.44 0.26
C ASN A 247 -15.43 6.10 0.85
N GLU A 248 -16.24 7.10 1.19
CA GLU A 248 -17.61 6.88 1.68
C GLU A 248 -18.50 6.16 0.66
N THR A 249 -18.42 6.59 -0.61
CA THR A 249 -19.19 5.98 -1.69
C THR A 249 -18.76 4.53 -1.95
N ALA A 250 -17.46 4.26 -1.95
CA ALA A 250 -16.92 2.91 -2.08
C ALA A 250 -17.35 2.02 -0.91
N ASN A 251 -17.24 2.52 0.32
CA ASN A 251 -17.72 1.80 1.50
C ASN A 251 -19.20 1.45 1.42
N LYS A 252 -20.04 2.44 1.14
CA LYS A 252 -21.50 2.23 1.03
C LYS A 252 -21.86 1.21 -0.04
N LYS A 253 -21.11 1.16 -1.12
CA LYS A 253 -21.38 0.30 -2.28
C LYS A 253 -20.91 -1.14 -2.05
N TYR A 254 -19.78 -1.34 -1.36
CA TYR A 254 -19.08 -2.61 -1.36
C TYR A 254 -18.94 -3.27 0.01
N THR A 255 -18.57 -2.52 1.05
CA THR A 255 -18.16 -3.09 2.34
C THR A 255 -19.13 -2.79 3.49
N ASN A 256 -19.77 -1.63 3.47
CA ASN A 256 -20.73 -1.18 4.48
C ASN A 256 -20.18 -1.31 5.92
N LEU A 257 -18.94 -0.87 6.13
CA LEU A 257 -18.34 -0.68 7.44
C LEU A 257 -18.90 0.59 8.09
N GLU A 258 -18.94 0.65 9.39
CA GLU A 258 -19.06 1.89 10.13
C GLU A 258 -17.76 2.69 10.00
N LEU A 259 -17.83 3.87 9.36
CA LEU A 259 -16.67 4.76 9.24
C LEU A 259 -16.66 5.69 10.44
N ASP A 260 -15.72 5.51 11.35
CA ASP A 260 -15.57 6.33 12.53
C ASP A 260 -14.56 7.46 12.28
N TYR A 261 -14.97 8.70 12.52
CA TYR A 261 -14.16 9.90 12.31
C TYR A 261 -13.68 10.54 13.61
N THR A 262 -13.83 9.86 14.75
CA THR A 262 -13.46 10.39 16.08
C THR A 262 -12.01 10.92 16.08
N TYR A 263 -11.07 10.17 15.53
CA TYR A 263 -9.67 10.56 15.46
C TYR A 263 -9.31 11.48 14.28
N ASN A 264 -10.29 11.79 13.44
CA ASN A 264 -10.13 12.80 12.40
C ASN A 264 -10.35 14.23 12.91
N ASP A 265 -10.88 14.40 14.14
CA ASP A 265 -11.02 15.71 14.77
C ASP A 265 -9.64 16.38 14.86
N ARG A 266 -9.58 17.67 14.49
CA ARG A 266 -8.33 18.47 14.57
C ARG A 266 -7.84 18.66 16.01
N ASN A 267 -8.74 18.53 16.99
CA ASN A 267 -8.45 18.61 18.42
C ASN A 267 -8.29 17.23 19.07
N ASP A 268 -8.13 16.15 18.28
CA ASP A 268 -7.89 14.81 18.83
C ASP A 268 -6.72 14.86 19.82
N PRO A 269 -6.94 14.54 21.11
CA PRO A 269 -5.89 14.58 22.13
C PRO A 269 -4.77 13.56 21.86
N ASN A 270 -5.05 12.49 21.10
CA ASN A 270 -4.08 11.47 20.74
C ASN A 270 -3.19 11.89 19.57
N GLN A 271 -3.64 12.88 18.79
CA GLN A 271 -2.91 13.42 17.63
C GLN A 271 -2.58 12.34 16.57
N PHE A 272 -3.47 11.35 16.36
CA PHE A 272 -3.22 10.22 15.44
C PHE A 272 -2.93 10.66 14.00
N TYR A 273 -3.49 11.78 13.56
CA TYR A 273 -3.17 12.34 12.23
C TYR A 273 -1.66 12.55 11.98
N PHE A 274 -0.85 12.69 13.03
CA PHE A 274 0.59 12.95 12.92
C PHE A 274 1.44 11.72 13.22
N ARG A 275 0.83 10.55 13.48
CA ARG A 275 1.51 9.42 14.11
C ARG A 275 1.74 8.22 13.21
N SER A 276 1.37 8.29 11.91
CA SER A 276 1.69 7.24 10.96
C SER A 276 2.17 7.84 9.63
N ASP A 277 2.58 7.00 8.71
CA ASP A 277 3.36 7.32 7.51
C ASP A 277 2.66 8.26 6.51
N HIS A 278 1.31 8.23 6.46
CA HIS A 278 0.50 9.14 5.67
C HIS A 278 0.85 10.62 5.89
N TYR A 279 1.31 10.97 7.10
CA TYR A 279 1.61 12.36 7.43
C TYR A 279 2.73 12.93 6.57
N ASN A 280 3.72 12.12 6.17
CA ASN A 280 4.79 12.58 5.30
C ASN A 280 4.31 12.90 3.88
N PHE A 281 3.26 12.22 3.41
CA PHE A 281 2.58 12.55 2.14
C PHE A 281 1.69 13.80 2.31
N ALA A 282 0.92 13.88 3.39
CA ALA A 282 0.08 15.03 3.68
C ALA A 282 0.88 16.34 3.73
N LYS A 283 2.08 16.34 4.33
CA LYS A 283 3.00 17.49 4.35
C LYS A 283 3.44 17.96 2.95
N LYS A 284 3.36 17.09 1.94
CA LYS A 284 3.64 17.42 0.55
C LYS A 284 2.39 17.86 -0.22
N GLY A 285 1.24 18.01 0.47
CA GLY A 285 -0.02 18.38 -0.14
C GLY A 285 -0.73 17.25 -0.88
N ILE A 286 -0.34 16.00 -0.63
CA ILE A 286 -0.95 14.82 -1.21
C ILE A 286 -2.16 14.41 -0.36
N PRO A 287 -3.37 14.26 -0.94
CA PRO A 287 -4.52 13.72 -0.24
C PRO A 287 -4.24 12.33 0.33
N ILE A 288 -4.65 12.09 1.57
CA ILE A 288 -4.38 10.83 2.27
C ILE A 288 -5.62 10.27 2.94
N ILE A 289 -5.61 8.96 3.16
CA ILE A 289 -6.47 8.29 4.14
C ILE A 289 -5.59 7.42 5.02
N PHE A 290 -5.78 7.53 6.31
CA PHE A 290 -5.24 6.59 7.28
C PHE A 290 -6.37 5.69 7.78
N TYR A 291 -6.29 4.39 7.43
CA TYR A 291 -7.18 3.34 7.94
C TYR A 291 -6.60 2.75 9.20
N PHE A 292 -7.38 2.77 10.28
CA PHE A 292 -6.92 2.42 11.62
C PHE A 292 -8.00 1.72 12.42
N ASN A 293 -7.66 0.80 13.30
CA ASN A 293 -8.63 0.16 14.20
C ASN A 293 -8.66 0.71 15.63
N GLY A 294 -7.85 1.69 15.94
CA GLY A 294 -7.66 2.14 17.31
C GLY A 294 -6.60 1.33 18.05
N VAL A 295 -6.29 1.76 19.27
CA VAL A 295 -5.29 1.13 20.13
C VAL A 295 -5.95 0.09 21.02
N HIS A 296 -5.36 -1.11 21.09
CA HIS A 296 -5.81 -2.21 21.93
C HIS A 296 -4.81 -2.54 23.06
N ALA A 297 -5.20 -3.42 23.97
CA ALA A 297 -4.42 -3.72 25.17
C ALA A 297 -3.03 -4.34 24.88
N ASP A 298 -2.83 -4.91 23.71
CA ASP A 298 -1.58 -5.55 23.30
C ASP A 298 -0.64 -4.64 22.48
N TYR A 299 -1.03 -3.40 22.18
CA TYR A 299 -0.24 -2.43 21.42
C TYR A 299 1.16 -2.25 22.01
N HIS A 300 2.20 -2.38 21.20
CA HIS A 300 3.62 -2.35 21.59
C HIS A 300 3.99 -3.34 22.70
N LYS A 301 3.33 -4.51 22.74
CA LYS A 301 3.63 -5.58 23.69
C LYS A 301 3.98 -6.88 22.96
N PRO A 302 4.73 -7.79 23.64
CA PRO A 302 5.02 -9.10 23.06
C PRO A 302 3.78 -10.00 22.90
N THR A 303 2.63 -9.51 23.39
CA THR A 303 1.33 -10.18 23.28
C THR A 303 0.52 -9.74 22.05
N ASP A 304 1.03 -8.87 21.20
CA ASP A 304 0.47 -8.58 19.87
C ASP A 304 0.89 -9.68 18.88
N THR A 305 0.12 -10.76 18.89
CA THR A 305 0.44 -12.03 18.21
C THR A 305 -0.61 -12.41 17.17
N PRO A 306 -0.26 -13.18 16.11
CA PRO A 306 -1.15 -13.53 15.02
C PRO A 306 -2.43 -14.27 15.43
N ASP A 307 -2.40 -15.01 16.52
CA ASP A 307 -3.58 -15.74 17.05
C ASP A 307 -4.68 -14.83 17.60
N LYS A 308 -4.35 -13.58 17.91
CA LYS A 308 -5.30 -12.59 18.44
C LYS A 308 -5.96 -11.75 17.34
N ILE A 309 -5.50 -11.84 16.10
CA ILE A 309 -6.05 -11.08 14.99
C ILE A 309 -7.44 -11.60 14.59
N GLU A 310 -8.35 -10.67 14.36
CA GLU A 310 -9.70 -10.93 13.88
C GLU A 310 -9.73 -10.90 12.34
N TYR A 311 -9.32 -12.00 11.72
CA TYR A 311 -9.05 -12.08 10.29
C TYR A 311 -10.23 -11.73 9.38
N ASP A 312 -11.46 -12.00 9.79
CA ASP A 312 -12.66 -11.61 9.01
C ASP A 312 -12.82 -10.07 8.98
N ILE A 313 -12.50 -9.42 10.09
CA ILE A 313 -12.52 -7.94 10.20
C ILE A 313 -11.36 -7.36 9.41
N LEU A 314 -10.16 -7.91 9.57
CA LEU A 314 -8.97 -7.53 8.80
C LEU A 314 -9.26 -7.60 7.29
N ALA A 315 -9.82 -8.71 6.82
CA ALA A 315 -10.17 -8.87 5.41
C ALA A 315 -11.15 -7.79 4.94
N LYS A 316 -12.19 -7.50 5.74
CA LYS A 316 -13.20 -6.51 5.37
C LYS A 316 -12.64 -5.09 5.30
N ARG A 317 -11.72 -4.73 6.20
CA ARG A 317 -11.04 -3.41 6.18
C ARG A 317 -10.06 -3.31 5.01
N ALA A 318 -9.29 -4.37 4.72
CA ALA A 318 -8.45 -4.44 3.54
C ALA A 318 -9.27 -4.37 2.23
N GLN A 319 -10.45 -4.99 2.20
CA GLN A 319 -11.40 -4.88 1.08
C GLN A 319 -11.87 -3.44 0.88
N LEU A 320 -12.13 -2.66 1.95
CA LEU A 320 -12.45 -1.23 1.82
C LEU A 320 -11.31 -0.45 1.19
N ALA A 321 -10.07 -0.66 1.66
CA ALA A 321 -8.90 0.00 1.07
C ALA A 321 -8.76 -0.37 -0.42
N PHE A 322 -8.96 -1.65 -0.78
CA PHE A 322 -8.95 -2.11 -2.18
C PHE A 322 -10.00 -1.40 -3.03
N VAL A 323 -11.28 -1.35 -2.59
CA VAL A 323 -12.33 -0.74 -3.42
C VAL A 323 -12.19 0.77 -3.53
N THR A 324 -11.65 1.44 -2.51
CA THR A 324 -11.28 2.87 -2.58
C THR A 324 -10.13 3.06 -3.59
N ALA A 325 -9.09 2.22 -3.53
CA ALA A 325 -8.01 2.22 -4.50
C ALA A 325 -8.50 1.93 -5.92
N TRP A 326 -9.45 1.00 -6.08
CA TRP A 326 -10.06 0.70 -7.37
C TRP A 326 -10.74 1.92 -8.00
N GLU A 327 -11.55 2.64 -7.23
CA GLU A 327 -12.22 3.86 -7.70
C GLU A 327 -11.19 4.94 -8.06
N LEU A 328 -10.15 5.14 -7.23
CA LEU A 328 -9.08 6.11 -7.50
C LEU A 328 -8.26 5.76 -8.74
N ALA A 329 -7.91 4.49 -8.90
CA ALA A 329 -7.09 4.02 -10.01
C ALA A 329 -7.81 4.10 -11.37
N ASN A 330 -9.16 4.02 -11.39
CA ASN A 330 -9.92 3.85 -12.63
C ASN A 330 -10.84 5.04 -13.00
N ARG A 331 -11.05 6.01 -12.11
CA ARG A 331 -11.88 7.20 -12.40
C ARG A 331 -11.19 8.15 -13.38
N GLU A 332 -12.00 9.03 -14.02
CA GLU A 332 -11.46 9.97 -15.01
C GLU A 332 -10.53 11.00 -14.38
N ASN A 333 -10.96 11.70 -13.34
CA ASN A 333 -10.19 12.76 -12.72
C ASN A 333 -9.51 12.29 -11.45
N ARG A 334 -8.30 12.80 -11.16
CA ARG A 334 -7.65 12.65 -9.85
C ARG A 334 -8.46 13.40 -8.77
N PRO A 335 -8.37 13.04 -7.49
CA PRO A 335 -8.98 13.81 -6.41
C PRO A 335 -8.52 15.27 -6.44
N VAL A 336 -9.46 16.20 -6.30
CA VAL A 336 -9.14 17.62 -6.24
C VAL A 336 -8.61 17.97 -4.86
N VAL A 337 -7.48 18.67 -4.79
CA VAL A 337 -6.99 19.29 -3.55
C VAL A 337 -7.72 20.62 -3.39
N ASP A 338 -8.73 20.66 -2.56
CA ASP A 338 -9.63 21.80 -2.35
C ASP A 338 -9.52 22.40 -0.93
N LYS A 339 -8.63 21.89 -0.11
CA LYS A 339 -8.38 22.35 1.24
C LYS A 339 -6.88 22.51 1.50
N ASP A 340 -6.54 23.32 2.50
CA ASP A 340 -5.15 23.69 2.83
C ASP A 340 -4.44 22.73 3.82
N GLY A 341 -5.14 21.70 4.28
CA GLY A 341 -4.61 20.73 5.23
C GLY A 341 -4.48 21.22 6.68
N LYS A 342 -4.90 22.47 6.96
CA LYS A 342 -4.81 23.11 8.29
C LYS A 342 -5.99 22.78 9.18
#